data_5a3ffdc636b15370b2e5ce2aa2a45ce5
#
_entry.id   5a3ffdc636b15370b2e5ce2aa2a45ce5
#
_cell.length_a   1.000
_cell.length_b   1.000
_cell.length_c   1.000
_cell.angle_alpha   90.00
_cell.angle_beta   90.00
_cell.angle_gamma   90.00
#
_symmetry.space_group_name_H-M   'P 1'
#
loop_
_entity.id
_entity.type
_entity.pdbx_description
1 polymer ?
#
loop_
_entity_poly.entity_id
_entity_poly.type
_entity_poly.pdbx_seq_one_letter_code
_entity_poly.pdbx_strand_id
1 'polypeptide(L)'
;MRGFSKHSKFFAFCVTAVFIGSSVAARSQATLLREEPYSYDGTFAGTGHSAVYLSRVCAETPTVLRRCEPGENGVVISRYHGVAGRDWIAVPLIPYLYAVNDSQDIPLYADNKLVALLRSRYLENIDIGGPAAYQLAGSAYDRTTYGFRIVTRPEQDDALIRMLNAGPNTESYKLMSRNCADFAKQIINFYYPHAIHRSIIADLGLMTPKQAAKSLAHFSKHHPQMQLTTFIIPQVPGLKRSKPVHGVIESVVLAKKYVTPVLLFHPAVVGAVEAAYWAGWRFNPGKGALIFDPSSPNTDSGLELPLTRAERRSYQDRVLMAKKASTETQDRPNLKNAESGVEPQIDAAGQPFLQMRVDGQPVQLGLCRTNMLRLSAPPEFVEDLVLERLQQELKPGNPARTSVLQVKTDWNLLEAARQARQASLLSSNTSSSLK
;
A
#
# COMPACT_ATOMS: atom_id res chain seq x y z
N MET A 1 -10.16 -85.00 -32.40
CA MET A 1 -11.24 -84.07 -32.05
C MET A 1 -10.62 -82.69 -31.82
N ARG A 2 -11.20 -81.71 -32.46
CA ARG A 2 -10.61 -80.39 -32.75
C ARG A 2 -10.65 -79.45 -31.55
N GLY A 3 -9.48 -78.87 -31.17
CA GLY A 3 -9.38 -77.81 -30.18
C GLY A 3 -9.28 -76.46 -30.88
N PHE A 4 -10.16 -75.53 -30.52
CA PHE A 4 -10.18 -74.14 -31.00
C PHE A 4 -9.32 -73.26 -30.10
N SER A 5 -8.28 -72.68 -30.65
CA SER A 5 -7.52 -71.59 -30.02
C SER A 5 -8.23 -70.24 -30.27
N LYS A 6 -8.55 -69.52 -29.20
CA LYS A 6 -9.04 -68.11 -29.23
C LYS A 6 -7.91 -67.17 -28.94
N HIS A 7 -7.41 -66.51 -29.96
CA HIS A 7 -6.52 -65.35 -29.81
C HIS A 7 -7.36 -64.10 -29.42
N SER A 8 -7.19 -63.62 -28.19
CA SER A 8 -7.72 -62.35 -27.74
C SER A 8 -6.68 -61.26 -28.10
N LYS A 9 -7.05 -60.39 -29.06
CA LYS A 9 -6.27 -59.19 -29.38
C LYS A 9 -6.67 -58.10 -28.41
N PHE A 10 -5.83 -57.75 -27.46
CA PHE A 10 -5.94 -56.56 -26.63
C PHE A 10 -5.57 -55.33 -27.49
N PHE A 11 -6.56 -54.53 -27.81
CA PHE A 11 -6.37 -53.22 -28.42
C PHE A 11 -6.09 -52.22 -27.27
N ALA A 12 -4.85 -51.81 -27.11
CA ALA A 12 -4.47 -50.73 -26.20
C ALA A 12 -4.86 -49.38 -26.82
N PHE A 13 -5.91 -48.76 -26.32
CA PHE A 13 -6.31 -47.41 -26.68
C PHE A 13 -5.47 -46.41 -25.87
N CYS A 14 -4.40 -45.86 -26.47
CA CYS A 14 -3.69 -44.73 -25.91
C CYS A 14 -4.56 -43.46 -26.02
N VAL A 15 -5.23 -43.09 -24.94
CA VAL A 15 -5.87 -41.77 -24.80
C VAL A 15 -4.78 -40.76 -24.45
N THR A 16 -4.30 -40.06 -25.46
CA THR A 16 -3.43 -38.89 -25.25
C THR A 16 -4.31 -37.74 -24.74
N ALA A 17 -4.34 -37.57 -23.43
CA ALA A 17 -4.95 -36.39 -22.82
C ALA A 17 -4.12 -35.15 -23.15
N VAL A 18 -4.54 -34.40 -24.14
CA VAL A 18 -4.01 -33.07 -24.43
C VAL A 18 -4.51 -32.15 -23.29
N PHE A 19 -3.68 -31.93 -22.30
CA PHE A 19 -3.89 -30.85 -21.34
C PHE A 19 -3.72 -29.54 -22.09
N ILE A 20 -4.83 -29.00 -22.62
CA ILE A 20 -4.91 -27.60 -23.01
C ILE A 20 -4.87 -26.83 -21.67
N GLY A 21 -3.67 -26.49 -21.23
CA GLY A 21 -3.47 -25.52 -20.16
C GLY A 21 -4.09 -24.20 -20.61
N SER A 22 -5.34 -23.98 -20.25
CA SER A 22 -5.95 -22.66 -20.34
C SER A 22 -5.12 -21.75 -19.43
N SER A 23 -4.09 -21.11 -19.98
CA SER A 23 -3.49 -19.95 -19.34
C SER A 23 -4.63 -18.96 -19.15
N VAL A 24 -5.11 -18.83 -17.91
CA VAL A 24 -6.03 -17.75 -17.53
C VAL A 24 -5.25 -16.48 -17.80
N ALA A 25 -5.46 -15.93 -19.00
CA ALA A 25 -4.86 -14.65 -19.36
C ALA A 25 -5.28 -13.66 -18.27
N ALA A 26 -4.31 -13.16 -17.53
CA ALA A 26 -4.57 -12.20 -16.46
C ALA A 26 -5.38 -11.05 -17.05
N ARG A 27 -6.59 -10.84 -16.53
CA ARG A 27 -7.52 -9.82 -17.02
C ARG A 27 -6.90 -8.45 -16.85
N SER A 28 -7.06 -7.58 -17.85
CA SER A 28 -6.71 -6.17 -17.71
C SER A 28 -7.56 -5.53 -16.62
N GLN A 29 -6.96 -4.68 -15.81
CA GLN A 29 -7.62 -4.05 -14.66
C GLN A 29 -7.15 -2.60 -14.52
N ALA A 30 -8.10 -1.71 -14.23
CA ALA A 30 -7.83 -0.36 -13.78
C ALA A 30 -8.33 -0.21 -12.34
N THR A 31 -7.57 0.48 -11.51
CA THR A 31 -7.90 0.69 -10.10
C THR A 31 -7.83 2.17 -9.77
N LEU A 32 -8.95 2.74 -9.35
CA LEU A 32 -8.93 4.05 -8.70
C LEU A 32 -8.31 3.90 -7.32
N LEU A 33 -7.17 4.52 -7.09
CA LEU A 33 -6.54 4.65 -5.79
C LEU A 33 -7.03 5.93 -5.12
N ARG A 34 -7.69 5.76 -3.98
CA ARG A 34 -8.06 6.85 -3.08
C ARG A 34 -7.15 6.83 -1.87
N GLU A 35 -6.27 7.78 -1.80
CA GLU A 35 -5.37 7.96 -0.68
C GLU A 35 -6.01 8.85 0.39
N GLU A 36 -5.87 8.46 1.67
CA GLU A 36 -6.41 9.24 2.78
C GLU A 36 -5.71 10.60 2.87
N PRO A 37 -6.49 11.66 3.21
CA PRO A 37 -5.87 12.92 3.55
C PRO A 37 -5.02 12.76 4.81
N TYR A 38 -3.87 13.38 4.82
CA TYR A 38 -3.01 13.45 5.99
C TYR A 38 -2.66 14.91 6.31
N SER A 39 -2.46 15.18 7.59
CA SER A 39 -1.90 16.43 8.08
C SER A 39 -0.57 16.11 8.75
N TYR A 40 0.51 16.57 8.15
CA TYR A 40 1.85 16.43 8.69
C TYR A 40 2.40 17.84 8.93
N ASP A 41 2.73 18.17 10.18
CA ASP A 41 3.40 19.41 10.62
C ASP A 41 2.98 20.71 9.88
N GLY A 42 1.66 20.88 9.67
CA GLY A 42 1.12 22.07 9.03
C GLY A 42 1.06 22.04 7.51
N THR A 43 1.56 21.02 6.85
CA THR A 43 1.30 20.77 5.43
C THR A 43 -0.08 20.14 5.27
N PHE A 44 -0.93 20.86 4.55
CA PHE A 44 -2.34 20.53 4.41
C PHE A 44 -2.60 19.74 3.13
N ALA A 45 -2.62 18.41 3.22
CA ALA A 45 -3.19 17.54 2.18
C ALA A 45 -4.65 17.17 2.50
N GLY A 46 -5.46 18.17 2.79
CA GLY A 46 -6.77 18.03 3.41
C GLY A 46 -7.83 17.29 2.62
N THR A 47 -7.60 17.00 1.35
CA THR A 47 -8.52 16.22 0.51
C THR A 47 -8.02 14.82 0.19
N GLY A 48 -6.78 14.49 0.55
CA GLY A 48 -6.09 13.29 0.09
C GLY A 48 -5.62 13.39 -1.35
N HIS A 49 -5.31 12.26 -1.97
CA HIS A 49 -4.88 12.17 -3.35
C HIS A 49 -5.66 11.10 -4.11
N SER A 50 -5.69 11.22 -5.44
CA SER A 50 -6.24 10.22 -6.35
C SER A 50 -5.24 9.88 -7.43
N ALA A 51 -5.05 8.60 -7.64
CA ALA A 51 -4.27 8.05 -8.74
C ALA A 51 -5.03 6.90 -9.41
N VAL A 52 -4.57 6.46 -10.56
CA VAL A 52 -5.11 5.28 -11.23
C VAL A 52 -3.99 4.28 -11.46
N TYR A 53 -4.13 3.10 -10.90
CA TYR A 53 -3.27 1.97 -11.17
C TYR A 53 -3.80 1.16 -12.35
N LEU A 54 -2.92 0.84 -13.30
CA LEU A 54 -3.20 0.08 -14.51
C LEU A 54 -2.33 -1.17 -14.51
N SER A 55 -2.94 -2.35 -14.38
CA SER A 55 -2.21 -3.60 -14.17
C SER A 55 -1.41 -4.10 -15.38
N ARG A 56 -1.78 -3.67 -16.59
CA ARG A 56 -1.16 -4.11 -17.85
C ARG A 56 -0.58 -2.98 -18.70
N VAL A 57 -0.54 -1.81 -18.12
CA VAL A 57 0.15 -0.64 -18.69
C VAL A 57 1.37 -0.36 -17.82
N CYS A 58 2.52 -0.19 -18.44
CA CYS A 58 3.79 0.09 -17.80
C CYS A 58 4.39 1.39 -18.33
N ALA A 59 5.29 1.98 -17.59
CA ALA A 59 6.03 3.15 -18.00
C ALA A 59 7.30 2.73 -18.74
N GLU A 60 7.49 3.25 -19.95
CA GLU A 60 8.78 3.23 -20.62
C GLU A 60 9.68 4.32 -20.04
N THR A 61 9.10 5.49 -19.85
CA THR A 61 9.63 6.60 -19.08
C THR A 61 8.50 7.16 -18.19
N PRO A 62 8.79 8.02 -17.22
CA PRO A 62 7.74 8.61 -16.39
C PRO A 62 6.64 9.37 -17.16
N THR A 63 6.85 9.63 -18.44
CA THR A 63 5.90 10.36 -19.30
C THR A 63 5.51 9.63 -20.58
N VAL A 64 5.97 8.39 -20.76
CA VAL A 64 5.65 7.53 -21.92
C VAL A 64 5.19 6.17 -21.43
N LEU A 65 4.03 5.74 -21.91
CA LEU A 65 3.41 4.48 -21.53
C LEU A 65 3.59 3.42 -22.64
N ARG A 66 3.69 2.16 -22.22
CA ARG A 66 3.67 0.98 -23.09
C ARG A 66 2.85 -0.15 -22.47
N ARG A 67 2.65 -1.22 -23.20
CA ARG A 67 2.17 -2.46 -22.57
C ARG A 67 3.24 -3.04 -21.65
N CYS A 68 2.79 -3.64 -20.54
CA CYS A 68 3.68 -4.40 -19.68
C CYS A 68 4.16 -5.68 -20.35
N GLU A 69 5.40 -6.03 -20.08
CA GLU A 69 5.95 -7.36 -20.37
C GLU A 69 5.53 -8.37 -19.29
N PRO A 70 5.66 -9.68 -19.58
CA PRO A 70 5.40 -10.71 -18.56
C PRO A 70 6.25 -10.50 -17.30
N GLY A 71 5.60 -10.50 -16.14
CA GLY A 71 6.26 -10.30 -14.83
C GLY A 71 6.26 -8.86 -14.32
N GLU A 72 5.93 -7.88 -15.15
CA GLU A 72 5.81 -6.48 -14.69
C GLU A 72 4.48 -6.23 -13.94
N ASN A 73 4.55 -5.37 -12.94
CA ASN A 73 3.44 -5.11 -12.00
C ASN A 73 2.54 -3.92 -12.38
N GLY A 74 2.73 -3.36 -13.58
CA GLY A 74 1.93 -2.22 -14.01
C GLY A 74 2.35 -0.89 -13.39
N VAL A 75 1.61 0.17 -13.70
CA VAL A 75 1.96 1.54 -13.39
C VAL A 75 0.82 2.29 -12.71
N VAL A 76 1.17 3.20 -11.82
CA VAL A 76 0.27 4.21 -11.26
C VAL A 76 0.48 5.52 -12.00
N ILE A 77 -0.61 6.08 -12.53
CA ILE A 77 -0.60 7.40 -13.17
C ILE A 77 -1.41 8.38 -12.36
N SER A 78 -0.90 9.58 -12.18
CA SER A 78 -1.60 10.65 -11.48
C SER A 78 -1.16 12.03 -11.92
N ARG A 79 -1.99 13.02 -11.63
CA ARG A 79 -1.73 14.44 -11.84
C ARG A 79 -1.23 15.07 -10.56
N TYR A 80 -0.11 15.78 -10.66
CA TYR A 80 0.50 16.49 -9.56
C TYR A 80 0.64 17.98 -9.90
N HIS A 81 0.80 18.79 -8.88
CA HIS A 81 1.17 20.19 -9.03
C HIS A 81 2.69 20.34 -8.86
N GLY A 82 3.33 21.04 -9.78
CA GLY A 82 4.75 21.41 -9.66
C GLY A 82 5.73 20.22 -9.82
N VAL A 83 5.40 19.22 -10.62
CA VAL A 83 6.28 18.09 -10.93
C VAL A 83 6.80 18.23 -12.37
N ALA A 84 8.02 18.71 -12.53
CA ALA A 84 8.74 18.84 -13.81
C ALA A 84 7.93 19.50 -14.96
N GLY A 85 6.95 20.35 -14.66
CA GLY A 85 6.08 20.99 -15.66
C GLY A 85 5.17 20.01 -16.41
N ARG A 86 4.95 18.81 -15.88
CA ARG A 86 4.13 17.76 -16.49
C ARG A 86 2.70 17.74 -15.93
N ASP A 87 1.73 17.40 -16.78
CA ASP A 87 0.32 17.26 -16.37
C ASP A 87 0.09 15.95 -15.59
N TRP A 88 0.74 14.88 -16.03
CA TRP A 88 0.67 13.58 -15.37
C TRP A 88 2.04 12.90 -15.37
N ILE A 89 2.23 12.00 -14.39
CA ILE A 89 3.43 11.19 -14.22
C ILE A 89 3.01 9.74 -14.00
N ALA A 90 3.80 8.83 -14.57
CA ALA A 90 3.67 7.39 -14.44
C ALA A 90 4.80 6.84 -13.55
N VAL A 91 4.44 6.12 -12.49
CA VAL A 91 5.38 5.49 -11.55
C VAL A 91 5.01 4.01 -11.41
N PRO A 92 5.96 3.05 -11.49
CA PRO A 92 5.66 1.65 -11.23
C PRO A 92 5.01 1.46 -9.87
N LEU A 93 4.12 0.45 -9.73
CA LEU A 93 3.26 0.29 -8.56
C LEU A 93 4.04 0.18 -7.24
N ILE A 94 5.07 -0.68 -7.19
CA ILE A 94 5.81 -0.91 -5.94
C ILE A 94 6.58 0.33 -5.50
N PRO A 95 7.36 1.01 -6.34
CA PRO A 95 7.95 2.29 -5.99
C PRO A 95 6.93 3.36 -5.60
N TYR A 96 5.81 3.46 -6.31
CA TYR A 96 4.75 4.41 -5.96
C TYR A 96 4.29 4.24 -4.52
N LEU A 97 4.09 2.99 -4.10
CA LEU A 97 3.61 2.68 -2.75
C LEU A 97 4.72 2.72 -1.69
N TYR A 98 5.92 2.23 -2.01
CA TYR A 98 6.93 1.92 -1.00
C TYR A 98 8.33 2.50 -1.27
N ALA A 99 8.53 3.24 -2.36
CA ALA A 99 9.83 3.83 -2.74
C ALA A 99 10.99 2.80 -2.80
N VAL A 100 10.67 1.53 -3.10
CA VAL A 100 11.59 0.42 -3.36
C VAL A 100 11.21 -0.26 -4.66
N ASN A 101 12.14 -0.96 -5.30
CA ASN A 101 11.87 -1.61 -6.59
C ASN A 101 11.21 -2.98 -6.43
N ASP A 102 11.58 -3.74 -5.40
CA ASP A 102 11.04 -5.07 -5.12
C ASP A 102 10.15 -5.08 -3.88
N SER A 103 9.11 -5.88 -3.92
CA SER A 103 8.21 -6.08 -2.78
C SER A 103 8.89 -6.73 -1.58
N GLN A 104 9.97 -7.47 -1.80
CA GLN A 104 10.78 -8.08 -0.73
C GLN A 104 11.59 -7.06 0.06
N ASP A 105 11.84 -5.89 -0.51
CA ASP A 105 12.59 -4.80 0.12
C ASP A 105 11.69 -3.85 0.93
N ILE A 106 10.38 -4.12 0.99
CA ILE A 106 9.44 -3.32 1.77
C ILE A 106 9.74 -3.49 3.27
N PRO A 107 10.09 -2.40 3.98
CA PRO A 107 10.39 -2.48 5.40
C PRO A 107 9.13 -2.77 6.21
N LEU A 108 9.26 -3.58 7.25
CA LEU A 108 8.20 -3.86 8.21
C LEU A 108 7.88 -2.66 9.10
N TYR A 109 8.85 -1.77 9.25
CA TYR A 109 8.75 -0.55 10.03
C TYR A 109 9.60 0.55 9.38
N ALA A 110 9.09 1.77 9.27
CA ALA A 110 9.80 2.89 8.66
C ALA A 110 9.51 4.18 9.42
N ASP A 111 10.55 4.80 9.96
CA ASP A 111 10.51 6.14 10.53
C ASP A 111 10.72 7.24 9.46
N ASN A 112 10.69 8.49 9.88
CA ASN A 112 10.90 9.64 8.99
C ASN A 112 12.25 9.62 8.26
N LYS A 113 13.33 9.17 8.93
CA LYS A 113 14.67 9.15 8.36
C LYS A 113 14.76 8.09 7.26
N LEU A 114 14.23 6.89 7.53
CA LEU A 114 14.22 5.81 6.55
C LEU A 114 13.36 6.17 5.33
N VAL A 115 12.17 6.73 5.54
CA VAL A 115 11.29 7.14 4.43
C VAL A 115 11.96 8.20 3.57
N ALA A 116 12.63 9.20 4.18
CA ALA A 116 13.39 10.20 3.44
C ALA A 116 14.53 9.57 2.61
N LEU A 117 15.26 8.61 3.20
CA LEU A 117 16.35 7.90 2.52
C LEU A 117 15.84 7.07 1.33
N LEU A 118 14.76 6.31 1.50
CA LEU A 118 14.18 5.50 0.43
C LEU A 118 13.67 6.37 -0.73
N ARG A 119 13.00 7.48 -0.40
CA ARG A 119 12.52 8.45 -1.40
C ARG A 119 13.65 9.13 -2.16
N SER A 120 14.68 9.64 -1.47
CA SER A 120 15.81 10.27 -2.14
C SER A 120 16.48 9.30 -3.10
N ARG A 121 16.78 8.08 -2.64
CA ARG A 121 17.42 7.05 -3.47
C ARG A 121 16.57 6.67 -4.70
N TYR A 122 15.26 6.55 -4.54
CA TYR A 122 14.38 6.27 -5.66
C TYR A 122 14.36 7.42 -6.66
N LEU A 123 14.26 8.66 -6.18
CA LEU A 123 14.17 9.86 -7.00
C LEU A 123 15.48 10.23 -7.71
N GLU A 124 16.63 9.88 -7.15
CA GLU A 124 17.94 10.03 -7.81
C GLU A 124 18.05 9.26 -9.13
N ASN A 125 17.29 8.18 -9.25
CA ASN A 125 17.27 7.32 -10.44
C ASN A 125 16.20 7.73 -11.47
N ILE A 126 15.43 8.78 -11.19
CA ILE A 126 14.36 9.24 -12.06
C ILE A 126 14.63 10.70 -12.43
N ASP A 127 14.69 10.98 -13.72
CA ASP A 127 14.83 12.36 -14.23
C ASP A 127 13.51 13.14 -14.09
N ILE A 128 13.05 13.28 -12.85
CA ILE A 128 11.86 14.06 -12.49
C ILE A 128 12.20 14.93 -11.30
N GLY A 129 12.57 16.17 -11.60
CA GLY A 129 12.79 17.20 -10.58
C GLY A 129 11.52 17.94 -10.19
N GLY A 130 11.66 18.73 -9.12
CA GLY A 130 10.62 19.66 -8.68
C GLY A 130 10.26 19.48 -7.20
N PRO A 131 9.70 20.51 -6.56
CA PRO A 131 9.45 20.54 -5.11
C PRO A 131 8.42 19.52 -4.65
N ALA A 132 7.59 18.99 -5.55
CA ALA A 132 6.57 18.01 -5.25
C ALA A 132 6.99 16.56 -5.61
N ALA A 133 8.21 16.33 -6.08
CA ALA A 133 8.69 15.00 -6.49
C ALA A 133 8.62 13.96 -5.36
N TYR A 134 8.76 14.36 -4.10
CA TYR A 134 8.61 13.46 -2.95
C TYR A 134 7.25 12.75 -2.87
N GLN A 135 6.21 13.30 -3.51
CA GLN A 135 4.86 12.69 -3.54
C GLN A 135 4.75 11.53 -4.52
N LEU A 136 5.75 11.35 -5.40
CA LEU A 136 5.73 10.33 -6.44
C LEU A 136 6.00 8.91 -5.93
N ALA A 137 6.63 8.78 -4.76
CA ALA A 137 7.03 7.49 -4.22
C ALA A 137 6.75 7.36 -2.73
N GLY A 138 6.46 6.13 -2.29
CA GLY A 138 6.31 5.83 -0.88
C GLY A 138 4.99 6.28 -0.26
N SER A 139 3.89 6.36 -1.02
CA SER A 139 2.60 6.84 -0.51
C SER A 139 2.06 6.02 0.67
N ALA A 140 2.39 4.71 0.75
CA ALA A 140 1.96 3.84 1.83
C ALA A 140 2.70 4.06 3.16
N TYR A 141 3.76 4.87 3.18
CA TYR A 141 4.36 5.29 4.46
C TYR A 141 3.55 6.38 5.14
N ASP A 142 2.95 7.28 4.39
CA ASP A 142 2.24 8.44 4.94
C ASP A 142 0.79 8.13 5.30
N ARG A 143 0.14 7.21 4.56
CA ARG A 143 -1.33 7.05 4.60
C ARG A 143 -1.82 5.68 4.14
N THR A 144 -3.01 5.34 4.59
CA THR A 144 -3.78 4.22 4.05
C THR A 144 -4.35 4.60 2.68
N THR A 145 -4.29 3.67 1.73
CA THR A 145 -4.87 3.84 0.39
C THR A 145 -5.99 2.81 0.18
N TYR A 146 -7.08 3.24 -0.44
CA TYR A 146 -8.20 2.37 -0.83
C TYR A 146 -8.21 2.20 -2.34
N GLY A 147 -8.17 0.95 -2.80
CA GLY A 147 -8.27 0.59 -4.21
C GLY A 147 -9.71 0.22 -4.59
N PHE A 148 -10.16 0.73 -5.72
CA PHE A 148 -11.44 0.40 -6.36
C PHE A 148 -11.11 -0.18 -7.74
N ARG A 149 -10.91 -1.50 -7.80
CA ARG A 149 -10.47 -2.25 -8.97
C ARG A 149 -11.66 -2.58 -9.86
N ILE A 150 -11.56 -2.29 -11.14
CA ILE A 150 -12.52 -2.63 -12.20
C ILE A 150 -11.83 -3.44 -13.28
N VAL A 151 -12.57 -4.36 -13.91
CA VAL A 151 -12.07 -5.11 -15.07
C VAL A 151 -12.11 -4.23 -16.31
N THR A 152 -11.05 -4.27 -17.11
CA THR A 152 -10.93 -3.56 -18.39
C THR A 152 -10.62 -4.55 -19.53
N ARG A 153 -10.56 -4.04 -20.76
CA ARG A 153 -10.19 -4.83 -21.92
C ARG A 153 -8.82 -4.39 -22.45
N PRO A 154 -8.00 -5.35 -22.97
CA PRO A 154 -6.68 -5.02 -23.51
C PRO A 154 -6.72 -3.93 -24.60
N GLU A 155 -7.76 -3.93 -25.44
CA GLU A 155 -7.91 -2.94 -26.53
C GLU A 155 -8.15 -1.52 -25.98
N GLN A 156 -8.81 -1.43 -24.80
CA GLN A 156 -8.99 -0.16 -24.11
C GLN A 156 -7.66 0.34 -23.52
N ASP A 157 -6.82 -0.55 -22.99
CA ASP A 157 -5.49 -0.17 -22.52
C ASP A 157 -4.63 0.38 -23.67
N ASP A 158 -4.65 -0.26 -24.85
CA ASP A 158 -3.94 0.25 -26.03
C ASP A 158 -4.44 1.63 -26.47
N ALA A 159 -5.75 1.82 -26.46
CA ALA A 159 -6.33 3.09 -26.83
C ALA A 159 -5.97 4.19 -25.80
N LEU A 160 -5.92 3.86 -24.50
CA LEU A 160 -5.48 4.76 -23.45
C LEU A 160 -4.02 5.14 -23.61
N ILE A 161 -3.14 4.15 -23.85
CA ILE A 161 -1.69 4.39 -24.10
C ILE A 161 -1.52 5.35 -25.26
N ARG A 162 -2.17 5.08 -26.40
CA ARG A 162 -2.10 5.98 -27.57
C ARG A 162 -2.60 7.39 -27.25
N MET A 163 -3.71 7.50 -26.53
CA MET A 163 -4.29 8.81 -26.17
C MET A 163 -3.35 9.61 -25.26
N LEU A 164 -2.76 9.00 -24.25
CA LEU A 164 -1.88 9.70 -23.32
C LEU A 164 -0.52 10.03 -23.93
N ASN A 165 0.06 9.13 -24.74
CA ASN A 165 1.34 9.39 -25.41
C ASN A 165 1.25 10.42 -26.54
N ALA A 166 0.10 10.53 -27.21
CA ALA A 166 -0.11 11.51 -28.28
C ALA A 166 -0.45 12.92 -27.73
N GLY A 167 -0.96 13.01 -26.51
CA GLY A 167 -1.37 14.25 -25.89
C GLY A 167 -0.19 15.07 -25.36
N PRO A 168 -0.31 16.41 -25.32
CA PRO A 168 0.68 17.23 -24.65
C PRO A 168 0.64 16.96 -23.15
N ASN A 169 1.72 16.42 -22.59
CA ASN A 169 1.86 16.23 -21.15
C ASN A 169 2.46 17.49 -20.50
N THR A 170 1.74 18.61 -20.58
CA THR A 170 2.15 19.91 -20.04
C THR A 170 1.30 20.27 -18.83
N GLU A 171 1.93 20.76 -17.77
CA GLU A 171 1.24 21.08 -16.52
C GLU A 171 0.02 21.99 -16.74
N SER A 172 -1.11 21.54 -16.23
CA SER A 172 -2.38 22.23 -16.33
C SER A 172 -3.17 22.17 -15.01
N TYR A 173 -2.49 21.88 -13.91
CA TYR A 173 -3.11 21.72 -12.60
C TYR A 173 -3.88 22.96 -12.16
N LYS A 174 -5.14 22.75 -11.77
CA LYS A 174 -6.01 23.76 -11.14
C LYS A 174 -6.81 23.07 -10.06
N LEU A 175 -6.62 23.48 -8.81
CA LEU A 175 -7.22 22.85 -7.63
C LEU A 175 -8.74 22.62 -7.78
N MET A 176 -9.47 23.59 -8.35
CA MET A 176 -10.93 23.55 -8.44
C MET A 176 -11.47 22.76 -9.65
N SER A 177 -10.71 22.58 -10.71
CA SER A 177 -11.25 22.10 -11.98
C SER A 177 -10.38 21.07 -12.74
N ARG A 178 -9.10 20.96 -12.40
CA ARG A 178 -8.15 20.07 -13.05
C ARG A 178 -7.14 19.51 -12.03
N ASN A 179 -7.65 18.92 -10.96
CA ASN A 179 -6.85 18.31 -9.90
C ASN A 179 -6.61 16.81 -10.15
N CYS A 180 -5.96 16.13 -9.20
CA CYS A 180 -5.69 14.68 -9.27
C CYS A 180 -6.96 13.83 -9.41
N ALA A 181 -8.05 14.20 -8.73
CA ALA A 181 -9.30 13.45 -8.81
C ALA A 181 -10.06 13.71 -10.14
N ASP A 182 -9.90 14.89 -10.76
CA ASP A 182 -10.39 15.13 -12.12
C ASP A 182 -9.63 14.30 -13.15
N PHE A 183 -8.31 14.13 -12.97
CA PHE A 183 -7.53 13.25 -13.83
C PHE A 183 -7.95 11.78 -13.67
N ALA A 184 -8.06 11.29 -12.42
CA ALA A 184 -8.56 9.95 -12.15
C ALA A 184 -9.97 9.72 -12.74
N LYS A 185 -10.88 10.71 -12.65
CA LYS A 185 -12.18 10.70 -13.31
C LYS A 185 -12.02 10.53 -14.83
N GLN A 186 -11.13 11.29 -15.46
CA GLN A 186 -10.90 11.21 -16.91
C GLN A 186 -10.48 9.79 -17.33
N ILE A 187 -9.54 9.19 -16.61
CA ILE A 187 -9.03 7.84 -16.91
C ILE A 187 -10.10 6.77 -16.67
N ILE A 188 -10.79 6.79 -15.53
CA ILE A 188 -11.84 5.79 -15.24
C ILE A 188 -13.01 5.93 -16.20
N ASN A 189 -13.42 7.16 -16.53
CA ASN A 189 -14.50 7.40 -17.49
C ASN A 189 -14.12 7.06 -18.94
N PHE A 190 -12.84 6.95 -19.26
CA PHE A 190 -12.37 6.41 -20.53
C PHE A 190 -12.76 4.92 -20.67
N TYR A 191 -12.62 4.14 -19.60
CA TYR A 191 -13.02 2.72 -19.59
C TYR A 191 -14.53 2.54 -19.45
N TYR A 192 -15.15 3.31 -18.59
CA TYR A 192 -16.59 3.26 -18.28
C TYR A 192 -17.16 4.68 -18.27
N PRO A 193 -17.74 5.11 -19.40
CA PRO A 193 -18.28 6.47 -19.53
C PRO A 193 -19.27 6.81 -18.40
N HIS A 194 -19.15 8.00 -17.84
CA HIS A 194 -20.00 8.52 -16.76
C HIS A 194 -19.88 7.80 -15.40
N ALA A 195 -18.94 6.87 -15.21
CA ALA A 195 -18.77 6.16 -13.94
C ALA A 195 -18.43 7.09 -12.77
N ILE A 196 -17.68 8.16 -13.04
CA ILE A 196 -17.35 9.17 -12.04
C ILE A 196 -17.89 10.52 -12.46
N HIS A 197 -18.63 11.18 -11.56
CA HIS A 197 -19.20 12.51 -11.76
C HIS A 197 -19.04 13.39 -10.51
N ARG A 198 -19.06 14.71 -10.69
CA ARG A 198 -19.01 15.69 -9.61
C ARG A 198 -20.34 15.73 -8.85
N SER A 199 -20.27 16.08 -7.58
CA SER A 199 -21.45 16.35 -6.76
C SER A 199 -21.41 17.79 -6.26
N ILE A 200 -22.46 18.55 -6.56
CA ILE A 200 -22.59 19.94 -6.09
C ILE A 200 -22.85 19.96 -4.59
N ILE A 201 -23.62 19.00 -4.09
CA ILE A 201 -24.06 18.98 -2.68
C ILE A 201 -22.94 18.47 -1.75
N ALA A 202 -22.26 17.38 -2.13
CA ALA A 202 -21.33 16.72 -1.21
C ALA A 202 -19.99 17.45 -1.05
N ASP A 203 -19.47 18.06 -2.13
CA ASP A 203 -18.14 18.69 -2.14
C ASP A 203 -18.13 20.05 -2.84
N LEU A 204 -19.25 20.75 -2.82
CA LEU A 204 -19.42 22.10 -3.41
C LEU A 204 -19.01 22.17 -4.89
N GLY A 205 -19.26 21.10 -5.63
CA GLY A 205 -18.88 20.98 -7.05
C GLY A 205 -17.42 20.66 -7.31
N LEU A 206 -16.60 20.51 -6.28
CA LEU A 206 -15.21 20.04 -6.42
C LEU A 206 -15.18 18.54 -6.72
N MET A 207 -14.25 18.11 -7.57
CA MET A 207 -13.92 16.70 -7.67
C MET A 207 -12.90 16.38 -6.57
N THR A 208 -13.31 15.52 -5.63
CA THR A 208 -12.46 15.06 -4.54
C THR A 208 -12.16 13.57 -4.70
N PRO A 209 -11.06 13.06 -4.12
CA PRO A 209 -10.78 11.62 -4.08
C PRO A 209 -11.93 10.80 -3.49
N LYS A 210 -12.61 11.33 -2.47
CA LYS A 210 -13.78 10.71 -1.86
C LYS A 210 -14.97 10.66 -2.81
N GLN A 211 -15.27 11.77 -3.49
CA GLN A 211 -16.37 11.84 -4.45
C GLN A 211 -16.14 10.91 -5.63
N ALA A 212 -14.90 10.83 -6.14
CA ALA A 212 -14.55 9.90 -7.22
C ALA A 212 -14.82 8.44 -6.82
N ALA A 213 -14.33 8.03 -5.64
CA ALA A 213 -14.54 6.67 -5.13
C ALA A 213 -16.02 6.37 -4.84
N LYS A 214 -16.76 7.31 -4.24
CA LYS A 214 -18.20 7.19 -3.95
C LYS A 214 -19.03 7.05 -5.23
N SER A 215 -18.73 7.86 -6.24
CA SER A 215 -19.39 7.84 -7.55
C SER A 215 -19.16 6.49 -8.24
N LEU A 216 -17.90 6.02 -8.33
CA LEU A 216 -17.54 4.74 -8.92
C LEU A 216 -18.23 3.56 -8.22
N ALA A 217 -18.19 3.53 -6.87
CA ALA A 217 -18.86 2.50 -6.09
C ALA A 217 -20.40 2.52 -6.23
N HIS A 218 -21.00 3.68 -6.47
CA HIS A 218 -22.42 3.76 -6.75
C HIS A 218 -22.75 3.27 -8.17
N PHE A 219 -22.00 3.71 -9.16
CA PHE A 219 -22.18 3.32 -10.56
C PHE A 219 -22.05 1.82 -10.76
N SER A 220 -21.08 1.18 -10.10
CA SER A 220 -20.83 -0.26 -10.22
C SER A 220 -22.00 -1.15 -9.76
N LYS A 221 -22.89 -0.65 -8.88
CA LYS A 221 -24.08 -1.40 -8.43
C LYS A 221 -25.06 -1.68 -9.56
N HIS A 222 -25.07 -0.81 -10.57
CA HIS A 222 -25.93 -0.93 -11.75
C HIS A 222 -25.17 -1.45 -12.97
N HIS A 223 -23.86 -1.72 -12.84
CA HIS A 223 -22.96 -2.17 -13.89
C HIS A 223 -22.11 -3.36 -13.42
N PRO A 224 -22.73 -4.56 -13.19
CA PRO A 224 -22.04 -5.73 -12.65
C PRO A 224 -20.89 -6.22 -13.52
N GLN A 225 -20.90 -5.90 -14.83
CA GLN A 225 -19.81 -6.23 -15.76
C GLN A 225 -18.48 -5.58 -15.37
N MET A 226 -18.48 -4.51 -14.56
CA MET A 226 -17.25 -3.89 -14.03
C MET A 226 -16.54 -4.78 -13.01
N GLN A 227 -17.24 -5.74 -12.41
CA GLN A 227 -16.70 -6.61 -11.35
C GLN A 227 -15.92 -5.84 -10.29
N LEU A 228 -16.50 -4.72 -9.79
CA LEU A 228 -15.81 -3.86 -8.83
C LEU A 228 -15.37 -4.65 -7.60
N THR A 229 -14.08 -4.63 -7.33
CA THR A 229 -13.48 -5.16 -6.09
C THR A 229 -12.82 -4.02 -5.33
N THR A 230 -13.06 -3.96 -4.02
CA THR A 230 -12.45 -2.95 -3.14
C THR A 230 -11.40 -3.58 -2.24
N PHE A 231 -10.27 -2.88 -2.06
CA PHE A 231 -9.20 -3.32 -1.19
C PHE A 231 -8.52 -2.16 -0.46
N ILE A 232 -7.75 -2.49 0.55
CA ILE A 232 -6.98 -1.56 1.37
C ILE A 232 -5.51 -1.88 1.21
N ILE A 233 -4.70 -0.86 0.95
CA ILE A 233 -3.25 -0.88 1.09
C ILE A 233 -2.97 -0.26 2.47
N PRO A 234 -2.54 -1.06 3.46
CA PRO A 234 -2.27 -0.56 4.80
C PRO A 234 -1.09 0.41 4.80
N GLN A 235 -1.11 1.40 5.66
CA GLN A 235 0.07 2.21 5.94
C GLN A 235 1.13 1.35 6.61
N VAL A 236 2.39 1.46 6.17
CA VAL A 236 3.54 0.84 6.83
C VAL A 236 3.69 1.45 8.24
N PRO A 237 3.84 0.65 9.30
CA PRO A 237 4.06 1.15 10.65
C PRO A 237 5.34 1.98 10.77
N GLY A 238 5.35 2.93 11.72
CA GLY A 238 6.53 3.78 12.03
C GLY A 238 6.22 5.26 12.03
N LEU A 239 5.60 5.78 10.98
CA LEU A 239 5.15 7.17 10.96
C LEU A 239 3.86 7.36 11.75
N LYS A 240 3.70 8.56 12.28
CA LYS A 240 2.45 8.96 12.94
C LYS A 240 1.30 8.83 11.94
N ARG A 241 0.29 8.07 12.31
CA ARG A 241 -0.88 7.89 11.47
C ARG A 241 -1.62 9.19 11.28
N SER A 242 -1.92 9.49 10.02
CA SER A 242 -2.87 10.55 9.69
C SER A 242 -4.24 10.22 10.28
N LYS A 243 -4.91 11.21 10.84
CA LYS A 243 -6.31 11.05 11.19
C LYS A 243 -7.12 10.97 9.88
N PRO A 244 -8.00 9.98 9.71
CA PRO A 244 -8.86 9.96 8.54
C PRO A 244 -9.74 11.21 8.53
N VAL A 245 -9.68 11.97 7.44
CA VAL A 245 -10.52 13.14 7.24
C VAL A 245 -11.72 12.74 6.38
N HIS A 246 -12.93 13.02 6.85
CA HIS A 246 -14.16 12.54 6.23
C HIS A 246 -14.64 13.39 5.04
N GLY A 247 -13.93 14.45 4.69
CA GLY A 247 -14.23 15.29 3.53
C GLY A 247 -13.54 16.64 3.55
N VAL A 248 -13.73 17.42 2.48
CA VAL A 248 -13.16 18.78 2.33
C VAL A 248 -13.52 19.66 3.52
N ILE A 249 -14.73 19.54 4.04
CA ILE A 249 -15.24 20.37 5.12
C ILE A 249 -14.57 20.05 6.44
N GLU A 250 -14.38 18.77 6.77
CA GLU A 250 -13.61 18.41 7.96
C GLU A 250 -12.18 18.88 7.84
N SER A 251 -11.58 18.81 6.62
CA SER A 251 -10.27 19.39 6.36
C SER A 251 -10.22 20.89 6.61
N VAL A 252 -11.26 21.60 6.15
CA VAL A 252 -11.42 23.04 6.34
C VAL A 252 -11.61 23.38 7.81
N VAL A 253 -12.42 22.60 8.54
CA VAL A 253 -12.63 22.75 9.99
C VAL A 253 -11.37 22.40 10.80
N LEU A 254 -10.59 21.41 10.38
CA LEU A 254 -9.30 21.08 11.01
C LEU A 254 -8.23 22.14 10.73
N ALA A 255 -8.33 22.88 9.63
CA ALA A 255 -7.52 24.06 9.33
C ALA A 255 -7.96 25.30 10.14
N LYS A 256 -8.26 25.12 11.42
CA LYS A 256 -8.85 26.10 12.37
C LYS A 256 -8.34 27.54 12.22
N LYS A 257 -7.07 27.70 11.84
CA LYS A 257 -6.38 28.98 11.76
C LYS A 257 -6.97 29.94 10.71
N TYR A 258 -7.57 29.40 9.63
CA TYR A 258 -8.00 30.20 8.47
C TYR A 258 -9.53 30.31 8.32
N VAL A 259 -10.27 29.42 8.94
CA VAL A 259 -11.70 29.23 8.67
C VAL A 259 -12.58 29.70 9.82
N THR A 260 -12.11 29.66 11.07
CA THR A 260 -12.87 30.07 12.25
C THR A 260 -13.45 31.51 12.12
N PRO A 261 -12.71 32.52 11.61
CA PRO A 261 -13.28 33.85 11.43
C PRO A 261 -14.43 33.88 10.42
N VAL A 262 -14.28 33.17 9.29
CA VAL A 262 -15.32 33.16 8.24
C VAL A 262 -16.60 32.45 8.70
N LEU A 263 -16.48 31.38 9.47
CA LEU A 263 -17.61 30.62 10.00
C LEU A 263 -18.41 31.40 11.04
N LEU A 264 -17.75 32.25 11.81
CA LEU A 264 -18.41 33.05 12.86
C LEU A 264 -19.28 34.21 12.30
N PHE A 265 -18.93 34.73 11.11
CA PHE A 265 -19.59 35.88 10.52
C PHE A 265 -20.66 35.54 9.46
N HIS A 266 -20.76 34.28 9.01
CA HIS A 266 -21.67 33.86 7.94
C HIS A 266 -22.46 32.60 8.28
N PRO A 267 -23.58 32.65 9.00
CA PRO A 267 -24.35 31.46 9.41
C PRO A 267 -24.87 30.61 8.24
N ALA A 268 -25.15 31.22 7.08
CA ALA A 268 -25.56 30.50 5.88
C ALA A 268 -24.40 29.59 5.33
N VAL A 269 -23.17 30.05 5.48
CA VAL A 269 -21.98 29.26 5.11
C VAL A 269 -21.83 28.08 6.08
N VAL A 270 -22.09 28.28 7.38
CA VAL A 270 -22.06 27.19 8.37
C VAL A 270 -23.10 26.13 8.03
N GLY A 271 -24.32 26.51 7.71
CA GLY A 271 -25.39 25.60 7.32
C GLY A 271 -25.07 24.81 6.04
N ALA A 272 -24.47 25.44 5.01
CA ALA A 272 -24.02 24.78 3.80
C ALA A 272 -22.89 23.80 4.08
N VAL A 273 -21.97 24.16 4.97
CA VAL A 273 -20.85 23.35 5.43
C VAL A 273 -21.35 22.10 6.19
N GLU A 274 -22.29 22.24 7.10
CA GLU A 274 -22.90 21.11 7.80
C GLU A 274 -23.69 20.22 6.86
N ALA A 275 -24.50 20.74 5.97
CA ALA A 275 -25.23 19.94 4.98
C ALA A 275 -24.32 19.14 4.08
N ALA A 276 -23.22 19.72 3.59
CA ALA A 276 -22.24 19.05 2.79
C ALA A 276 -21.45 18.00 3.61
N TYR A 277 -21.16 18.26 4.89
CA TYR A 277 -20.55 17.28 5.81
C TYR A 277 -21.46 16.06 6.00
N TRP A 278 -22.74 16.27 6.30
CA TRP A 278 -23.71 15.18 6.45
C TRP A 278 -23.93 14.40 5.15
N ALA A 279 -24.02 15.07 4.00
CA ALA A 279 -24.16 14.44 2.70
C ALA A 279 -22.91 13.61 2.32
N GLY A 280 -21.72 14.06 2.74
CA GLY A 280 -20.45 13.39 2.48
C GLY A 280 -20.12 12.23 3.42
N TRP A 281 -20.65 12.18 4.64
CA TRP A 281 -20.24 11.26 5.72
C TRP A 281 -20.47 9.77 5.44
N ARG A 282 -21.55 9.42 4.76
CA ARG A 282 -22.04 8.02 4.71
C ARG A 282 -21.22 7.06 3.85
N PHE A 283 -20.09 7.49 3.28
CA PHE A 283 -19.24 6.63 2.45
C PHE A 283 -18.09 6.01 3.26
N ASN A 284 -18.17 4.69 3.46
CA ASN A 284 -17.08 3.90 4.07
C ASN A 284 -16.36 3.09 3.01
N PRO A 285 -15.17 3.51 2.54
CA PRO A 285 -14.41 2.81 1.49
C PRO A 285 -13.88 1.45 1.94
N GLY A 286 -13.74 1.24 3.26
CA GLY A 286 -13.23 -0.01 3.82
C GLY A 286 -14.31 -1.06 4.10
N LYS A 287 -15.60 -0.79 3.79
CA LYS A 287 -16.65 -1.78 4.02
C LYS A 287 -16.52 -2.95 3.04
N GLY A 288 -16.27 -4.16 3.55
CA GLY A 288 -16.09 -5.36 2.72
C GLY A 288 -14.81 -5.37 1.89
N ALA A 289 -13.89 -4.44 2.14
CA ALA A 289 -12.63 -4.36 1.42
C ALA A 289 -11.69 -5.50 1.84
N LEU A 290 -10.98 -6.05 0.86
CA LEU A 290 -9.88 -6.99 1.02
C LEU A 290 -8.60 -6.26 1.42
N ILE A 291 -7.55 -6.98 1.75
CA ILE A 291 -6.23 -6.41 2.04
C ILE A 291 -5.31 -6.70 0.87
N PHE A 292 -4.60 -5.69 0.42
CA PHE A 292 -3.64 -5.80 -0.68
C PHE A 292 -2.35 -6.46 -0.22
N ASP A 293 -1.90 -7.45 -0.99
CA ASP A 293 -0.58 -8.07 -0.86
C ASP A 293 0.34 -7.54 -1.97
N PRO A 294 1.39 -6.78 -1.62
CA PRO A 294 2.32 -6.24 -2.61
C PRO A 294 3.16 -7.30 -3.32
N SER A 295 3.25 -8.53 -2.81
CA SER A 295 4.00 -9.63 -3.45
C SER A 295 3.28 -10.21 -4.68
N SER A 296 1.98 -9.99 -4.80
CA SER A 296 1.15 -10.54 -5.88
C SER A 296 0.11 -9.54 -6.39
N PRO A 297 0.51 -8.33 -6.80
CA PRO A 297 -0.40 -7.20 -7.01
C PRO A 297 -1.40 -7.39 -8.17
N ASN A 298 -1.05 -8.21 -9.17
CA ASN A 298 -1.81 -8.40 -10.41
C ASN A 298 -2.72 -9.64 -10.40
N THR A 299 -2.74 -10.39 -9.31
CA THR A 299 -3.54 -11.62 -9.19
C THR A 299 -4.70 -11.42 -8.23
N ASP A 300 -5.76 -12.22 -8.39
CA ASP A 300 -6.85 -12.25 -7.40
C ASP A 300 -6.34 -12.82 -6.06
N SER A 301 -5.26 -13.63 -6.08
CA SER A 301 -4.57 -14.10 -4.88
C SER A 301 -3.80 -13.01 -4.12
N GLY A 302 -3.52 -11.87 -4.75
CA GLY A 302 -2.94 -10.69 -4.10
C GLY A 302 -3.94 -9.86 -3.28
N LEU A 303 -5.16 -10.36 -3.09
CA LEU A 303 -6.18 -9.73 -2.25
C LEU A 303 -6.63 -10.70 -1.16
N GLU A 304 -6.34 -10.37 0.08
CA GLU A 304 -6.55 -11.22 1.23
C GLU A 304 -7.74 -10.79 2.10
N LEU A 305 -8.33 -11.73 2.81
CA LEU A 305 -9.39 -11.43 3.78
C LEU A 305 -8.81 -10.69 5.00
N PRO A 306 -9.47 -9.63 5.47
CA PRO A 306 -9.07 -8.97 6.71
C PRO A 306 -9.36 -9.88 7.91
N LEU A 307 -8.57 -9.71 8.99
CA LEU A 307 -8.84 -10.34 10.28
C LEU A 307 -10.27 -10.09 10.74
N THR A 308 -10.94 -11.15 11.18
CA THR A 308 -12.20 -11.04 11.92
C THR A 308 -11.98 -10.37 13.29
N ARG A 309 -13.05 -9.92 13.92
CA ARG A 309 -12.95 -9.34 15.28
C ARG A 309 -12.42 -10.35 16.31
N ALA A 310 -12.79 -11.62 16.17
CA ALA A 310 -12.36 -12.69 17.08
C ALA A 310 -10.88 -12.99 16.91
N GLU A 311 -10.41 -13.17 15.69
CA GLU A 311 -8.98 -13.36 15.37
C GLU A 311 -8.14 -12.19 15.83
N ARG A 312 -8.59 -10.96 15.57
CA ARG A 312 -7.89 -9.73 16.02
C ARG A 312 -7.72 -9.73 17.54
N ARG A 313 -8.77 -10.02 18.32
CA ARG A 313 -8.69 -10.11 19.79
C ARG A 313 -7.70 -11.19 20.24
N SER A 314 -7.80 -12.38 19.66
CA SER A 314 -6.88 -13.47 19.96
C SER A 314 -5.41 -13.08 19.73
N TYR A 315 -5.10 -12.43 18.60
CA TYR A 315 -3.75 -11.95 18.36
C TYR A 315 -3.35 -10.79 19.29
N GLN A 316 -4.27 -9.89 19.65
CA GLN A 316 -4.00 -8.84 20.64
C GLN A 316 -3.60 -9.42 21.98
N ASP A 317 -4.34 -10.42 22.48
CA ASP A 317 -4.05 -11.09 23.74
C ASP A 317 -2.68 -11.80 23.69
N ARG A 318 -2.39 -12.50 22.59
CA ARG A 318 -1.08 -13.16 22.37
C ARG A 318 0.07 -12.14 22.37
N VAL A 319 -0.08 -11.01 21.67
CA VAL A 319 0.92 -9.95 21.62
C VAL A 319 1.13 -9.32 23.00
N LEU A 320 0.06 -9.12 23.77
CA LEU A 320 0.15 -8.61 25.14
C LEU A 320 0.93 -9.55 26.07
N MET A 321 0.61 -10.86 26.01
CA MET A 321 1.35 -11.89 26.75
C MET A 321 2.83 -11.94 26.34
N ALA A 322 3.06 -11.89 25.03
CA ALA A 322 4.39 -11.89 24.46
C ALA A 322 5.24 -10.70 24.96
N LYS A 323 4.64 -9.51 25.04
CA LYS A 323 5.29 -8.31 25.55
C LYS A 323 5.58 -8.43 27.04
N LYS A 324 4.63 -8.95 27.84
CA LYS A 324 4.84 -9.16 29.26
C LYS A 324 6.03 -10.09 29.51
N ALA A 325 6.08 -11.23 28.83
CA ALA A 325 7.20 -12.16 28.93
C ALA A 325 8.53 -11.53 28.50
N SER A 326 8.51 -10.64 27.51
CA SER A 326 9.68 -9.91 27.03
C SER A 326 10.21 -8.90 28.08
N THR A 327 9.32 -8.23 28.84
CA THR A 327 9.70 -7.24 29.85
C THR A 327 10.13 -7.85 31.19
N GLU A 328 9.76 -9.08 31.49
CA GLU A 328 10.15 -9.78 32.74
C GLU A 328 11.59 -10.29 32.69
N THR A 329 12.25 -10.31 31.55
CA THR A 329 13.65 -10.73 31.39
C THR A 329 14.53 -9.53 31.75
N GLN A 330 15.12 -9.49 32.98
CA GLN A 330 16.11 -8.51 33.38
C GLN A 330 17.34 -8.57 32.47
N ASP A 331 17.98 -7.44 32.19
CA ASP A 331 19.20 -7.27 31.36
C ASP A 331 19.00 -7.43 29.84
N ARG A 332 17.87 -7.02 29.35
CA ARG A 332 17.60 -7.10 27.92
C ARG A 332 17.96 -5.79 27.20
N PRO A 333 18.91 -5.79 26.24
CA PRO A 333 19.06 -4.65 25.36
C PRO A 333 17.78 -4.49 24.52
N ASN A 334 17.28 -3.29 24.39
CA ASN A 334 16.16 -2.98 23.52
C ASN A 334 16.52 -1.82 22.59
N LEU A 335 15.72 -1.60 21.55
CA LEU A 335 15.94 -0.52 20.58
C LEU A 335 16.07 0.86 21.23
N LYS A 336 15.46 1.07 22.42
CA LYS A 336 15.56 2.33 23.18
C LYS A 336 16.88 2.50 23.91
N ASN A 337 17.56 1.40 24.20
CA ASN A 337 18.86 1.37 24.87
C ASN A 337 20.01 1.36 23.84
N ALA A 338 19.72 1.32 22.53
CA ALA A 338 20.75 1.54 21.54
C ALA A 338 21.36 2.93 21.73
N GLU A 339 22.69 2.98 21.72
CA GLU A 339 23.44 4.24 21.86
C GLU A 339 23.01 5.23 20.77
N SER A 340 23.13 6.52 21.09
CA SER A 340 22.85 7.61 20.17
C SER A 340 23.57 7.40 18.82
N GLY A 341 22.84 7.33 17.72
CA GLY A 341 23.43 7.13 16.39
C GLY A 341 22.74 6.05 15.56
N VAL A 342 21.50 5.69 15.88
CA VAL A 342 20.70 4.81 15.03
C VAL A 342 20.41 5.51 13.70
N GLU A 343 21.01 5.00 12.62
CA GLU A 343 20.88 5.56 11.28
C GLU A 343 20.37 4.50 10.30
N PRO A 344 19.36 4.83 9.50
CA PRO A 344 18.93 3.96 8.42
C PRO A 344 19.94 3.97 7.27
N GLN A 345 20.24 2.81 6.75
CA GLN A 345 21.11 2.59 5.59
C GLN A 345 20.46 1.60 4.63
N ILE A 346 21.01 1.51 3.43
CA ILE A 346 20.58 0.57 2.41
C ILE A 346 21.81 -0.20 1.96
N ASP A 347 21.73 -1.53 1.94
CA ASP A 347 22.81 -2.40 1.48
C ASP A 347 22.95 -2.42 -0.06
N ALA A 348 23.96 -3.14 -0.54
CA ALA A 348 24.22 -3.27 -1.97
C ALA A 348 23.09 -3.98 -2.75
N ALA A 349 22.26 -4.77 -2.05
CA ALA A 349 21.10 -5.44 -2.63
C ALA A 349 19.83 -4.55 -2.63
N GLY A 350 19.91 -3.32 -2.09
CA GLY A 350 18.76 -2.41 -1.99
C GLY A 350 17.94 -2.56 -0.71
N GLN A 351 18.36 -3.44 0.22
CA GLN A 351 17.57 -3.75 1.40
C GLN A 351 17.87 -2.78 2.56
N PRO A 352 16.85 -2.18 3.18
CA PRO A 352 17.03 -1.26 4.28
C PRO A 352 17.40 -1.98 5.60
N PHE A 353 18.30 -1.37 6.35
CA PHE A 353 18.69 -1.80 7.68
C PHE A 353 18.99 -0.60 8.58
N LEU A 354 18.99 -0.81 9.89
CA LEU A 354 19.46 0.17 10.86
C LEU A 354 20.89 -0.15 11.27
N GLN A 355 21.77 0.82 11.14
CA GLN A 355 23.11 0.79 11.73
C GLN A 355 23.03 1.43 13.12
N MET A 356 23.53 0.73 14.13
CA MET A 356 23.54 1.21 15.52
C MET A 356 24.78 0.69 16.27
N ARG A 357 25.01 1.19 17.47
CA ARG A 357 25.99 0.64 18.40
C ARG A 357 25.31 0.10 19.64
N VAL A 358 25.75 -1.05 20.09
CA VAL A 358 25.30 -1.69 21.33
C VAL A 358 26.56 -2.11 22.09
N ASP A 359 26.74 -1.59 23.30
CA ASP A 359 27.94 -1.82 24.12
C ASP A 359 29.25 -1.51 23.36
N GLY A 360 29.24 -0.42 22.57
CA GLY A 360 30.35 0.01 21.72
C GLY A 360 30.57 -0.80 20.44
N GLN A 361 29.88 -1.92 20.25
CA GLN A 361 29.99 -2.77 19.05
C GLN A 361 29.02 -2.34 17.96
N PRO A 362 29.42 -2.32 16.68
CA PRO A 362 28.53 -2.03 15.57
C PRO A 362 27.54 -3.18 15.36
N VAL A 363 26.26 -2.84 15.26
CA VAL A 363 25.17 -3.77 15.07
C VAL A 363 24.32 -3.33 13.87
N GLN A 364 23.88 -4.27 13.05
CA GLN A 364 23.00 -4.04 11.90
C GLN A 364 21.69 -4.79 12.07
N LEU A 365 20.59 -4.07 12.15
CA LEU A 365 19.26 -4.63 12.26
C LEU A 365 18.55 -4.55 10.91
N GLY A 366 18.25 -5.69 10.27
CA GLY A 366 17.44 -5.75 9.06
C GLY A 366 16.03 -5.24 9.30
N LEU A 367 15.46 -4.54 8.32
CA LEU A 367 14.10 -4.00 8.40
C LEU A 367 13.10 -4.73 7.49
N CYS A 368 13.56 -5.56 6.55
CA CYS A 368 12.74 -6.39 5.70
C CYS A 368 12.63 -7.82 6.25
N ARG A 369 11.54 -8.53 5.92
CA ARG A 369 11.39 -9.95 6.33
C ARG A 369 12.57 -10.81 5.91
N THR A 370 13.15 -10.53 4.76
CA THR A 370 14.25 -11.30 4.16
C THR A 370 15.59 -11.10 4.85
N ASN A 371 15.86 -9.94 5.43
CA ASN A 371 17.15 -9.61 6.04
C ASN A 371 17.11 -9.51 7.58
N MET A 372 15.92 -9.51 8.20
CA MET A 372 15.75 -9.22 9.62
C MET A 372 16.52 -10.19 10.55
N LEU A 373 16.60 -11.47 10.19
CA LEU A 373 17.33 -12.48 10.95
C LEU A 373 18.73 -12.79 10.39
N ARG A 374 19.15 -12.14 9.30
CA ARG A 374 20.43 -12.42 8.61
C ARG A 374 21.55 -11.48 9.03
N LEU A 375 21.23 -10.32 9.55
CA LEU A 375 22.20 -9.32 9.98
C LEU A 375 22.65 -9.56 11.43
N SER A 376 23.69 -8.87 11.84
CA SER A 376 24.37 -9.07 13.14
C SER A 376 23.61 -8.56 14.37
N ALA A 377 22.33 -8.25 14.23
CA ALA A 377 21.53 -7.76 15.33
C ALA A 377 21.24 -8.86 16.37
N PRO A 378 21.27 -8.52 17.68
CA PRO A 378 20.73 -9.39 18.69
C PRO A 378 19.27 -9.74 18.41
N PRO A 379 18.85 -11.02 18.57
CA PRO A 379 17.48 -11.46 18.31
C PRO A 379 16.41 -10.66 19.10
N GLU A 380 16.78 -10.07 20.24
CA GLU A 380 15.93 -9.21 21.06
C GLU A 380 15.46 -7.98 20.30
N PHE A 381 16.30 -7.37 19.47
CA PHE A 381 15.93 -6.20 18.68
C PHE A 381 14.93 -6.56 17.59
N VAL A 382 15.07 -7.73 16.97
CA VAL A 382 14.10 -8.25 16.02
C VAL A 382 12.75 -8.49 16.70
N GLU A 383 12.78 -9.12 17.88
CA GLU A 383 11.59 -9.37 18.70
C GLU A 383 10.86 -8.07 19.04
N ASP A 384 11.58 -7.04 19.50
CA ASP A 384 11.01 -5.75 19.87
C ASP A 384 10.38 -5.03 18.67
N LEU A 385 11.07 -5.03 17.52
CA LEU A 385 10.57 -4.41 16.29
C LEU A 385 9.27 -5.06 15.81
N VAL A 386 9.25 -6.40 15.77
CA VAL A 386 8.07 -7.15 15.31
C VAL A 386 6.90 -7.01 16.29
N LEU A 387 7.17 -7.02 17.60
CA LEU A 387 6.13 -6.78 18.61
C LEU A 387 5.54 -5.37 18.48
N GLU A 388 6.36 -4.34 18.28
CA GLU A 388 5.87 -2.98 18.09
C GLU A 388 5.01 -2.87 16.84
N ARG A 389 5.44 -3.48 15.73
CA ARG A 389 4.65 -3.54 14.50
C ARG A 389 3.30 -4.20 14.73
N LEU A 390 3.26 -5.40 15.32
CA LEU A 390 2.03 -6.13 15.61
C LEU A 390 1.09 -5.32 16.53
N GLN A 391 1.64 -4.62 17.54
CA GLN A 391 0.85 -3.75 18.41
C GLN A 391 0.19 -2.61 17.64
N GLN A 392 0.92 -1.97 16.73
CA GLN A 392 0.39 -0.87 15.93
C GLN A 392 -0.70 -1.36 14.96
N GLU A 393 -0.47 -2.48 14.29
CA GLU A 393 -1.43 -3.07 13.34
C GLU A 393 -2.71 -3.56 14.00
N LEU A 394 -2.60 -4.18 15.18
CA LEU A 394 -3.72 -4.75 15.91
C LEU A 394 -4.43 -3.75 16.83
N LYS A 395 -3.93 -2.53 16.98
CA LYS A 395 -4.50 -1.53 17.88
C LYS A 395 -6.00 -1.32 17.64
N PRO A 396 -6.83 -1.28 18.71
CA PRO A 396 -8.25 -0.97 18.59
C PRO A 396 -8.47 0.39 17.90
N GLY A 397 -9.46 0.46 17.02
CA GLY A 397 -9.77 1.69 16.28
C GLY A 397 -8.81 2.00 15.12
N ASN A 398 -7.82 1.14 14.86
CA ASN A 398 -6.99 1.25 13.69
C ASN A 398 -7.83 1.02 12.40
N PRO A 399 -8.02 2.03 11.53
CA PRO A 399 -8.74 1.88 10.28
C PRO A 399 -7.99 0.98 9.29
N ALA A 400 -6.66 0.91 9.37
CA ALA A 400 -5.90 -0.04 8.58
C ALA A 400 -6.22 -1.45 9.07
N ARG A 401 -6.77 -2.21 8.17
CA ARG A 401 -7.02 -3.63 8.38
C ARG A 401 -5.75 -4.37 8.00
N THR A 402 -5.45 -5.42 8.71
CA THR A 402 -4.39 -6.36 8.35
C THR A 402 -5.00 -7.70 7.99
N SER A 403 -4.35 -8.47 7.14
CA SER A 403 -4.82 -9.80 6.75
C SER A 403 -4.39 -10.86 7.77
N VAL A 404 -5.07 -11.99 7.72
CA VAL A 404 -4.70 -13.18 8.51
C VAL A 404 -3.28 -13.64 8.15
N LEU A 405 -2.95 -13.63 6.86
CA LEU A 405 -1.64 -14.09 6.38
C LEU A 405 -0.51 -13.16 6.83
N GLN A 406 -0.71 -11.84 6.72
CA GLN A 406 0.29 -10.86 7.17
C GLN A 406 0.59 -11.01 8.66
N VAL A 407 -0.43 -11.07 9.52
CA VAL A 407 -0.22 -11.26 10.97
C VAL A 407 0.43 -12.59 11.27
N LYS A 408 0.03 -13.66 10.59
CA LYS A 408 0.64 -14.98 10.76
C LYS A 408 2.11 -14.98 10.36
N THR A 409 2.46 -14.31 9.26
CA THR A 409 3.85 -14.18 8.79
C THR A 409 4.70 -13.42 9.79
N ASP A 410 4.21 -12.27 10.29
CA ASP A 410 4.91 -11.48 11.30
C ASP A 410 5.01 -12.23 12.64
N TRP A 411 3.99 -13.01 12.99
CA TRP A 411 4.04 -13.88 14.17
C TRP A 411 5.10 -14.99 14.05
N ASN A 412 5.20 -15.63 12.89
CA ASN A 412 6.23 -16.64 12.64
C ASN A 412 7.64 -16.04 12.74
N LEU A 413 7.83 -14.79 12.26
CA LEU A 413 9.08 -14.08 12.40
C LEU A 413 9.43 -13.79 13.87
N LEU A 414 8.44 -13.41 14.68
CA LEU A 414 8.58 -13.25 16.12
C LEU A 414 9.02 -14.55 16.80
N GLU A 415 8.40 -15.67 16.45
CA GLU A 415 8.75 -16.98 16.99
C GLU A 415 10.17 -17.40 16.58
N ALA A 416 10.57 -17.15 15.33
CA ALA A 416 11.93 -17.40 14.85
C ALA A 416 12.98 -16.57 15.61
N ALA A 417 12.72 -15.29 15.89
CA ALA A 417 13.58 -14.44 16.70
C ALA A 417 13.75 -14.97 18.13
N ARG A 418 12.67 -15.47 18.73
CA ARG A 418 12.70 -16.10 20.07
C ARG A 418 13.51 -17.38 20.12
N GLN A 419 13.36 -18.23 19.11
CA GLN A 419 14.15 -19.45 18.98
C GLN A 419 15.64 -19.13 18.84
N ALA A 420 16.00 -18.14 18.01
CA ALA A 420 17.38 -17.67 17.85
C ALA A 420 17.95 -17.16 19.18
N ARG A 421 17.18 -16.39 19.95
CA ARG A 421 17.60 -15.93 21.31
C ARG A 421 17.85 -17.10 22.26
N GLN A 422 16.95 -18.08 22.31
CA GLN A 422 17.13 -19.25 23.17
C GLN A 422 18.38 -20.05 22.82
N ALA A 423 18.63 -20.23 21.53
CA ALA A 423 19.84 -20.90 21.04
C ALA A 423 21.14 -20.16 21.45
N SER A 424 21.13 -18.83 21.37
CA SER A 424 22.25 -17.97 21.81
C SER A 424 22.53 -18.12 23.31
N LEU A 425 21.49 -18.12 24.15
CA LEU A 425 21.64 -18.31 25.61
C LEU A 425 22.17 -19.69 25.99
N LEU A 426 21.78 -20.75 25.27
CA LEU A 426 22.29 -22.10 25.51
C LEU A 426 23.78 -22.22 25.13
N SER A 427 24.20 -21.59 24.05
CA SER A 427 25.60 -21.58 23.61
C SER A 427 26.53 -20.82 24.56
N SER A 428 26.03 -19.71 25.15
CA SER A 428 26.80 -18.93 26.14
C SER A 428 27.01 -19.69 27.46
N ASN A 429 25.98 -20.44 27.92
CA ASN A 429 26.09 -21.23 29.14
C ASN A 429 27.01 -22.44 29.02
N THR A 430 27.09 -23.06 27.82
CA THR A 430 28.03 -24.17 27.57
C THR A 430 29.47 -23.71 27.50
N SER A 431 29.76 -22.50 27.04
CA SER A 431 31.12 -21.94 27.03
C SER A 431 31.59 -21.45 28.42
N SER A 432 30.68 -21.11 29.33
CA SER A 432 31.02 -20.72 30.69
C SER A 432 31.23 -21.91 31.64
N SER A 433 30.71 -23.10 31.32
CA SER A 433 30.90 -24.33 32.11
C SER A 433 32.18 -25.10 31.76
N LEU A 434 32.91 -24.68 30.71
CA LEU A 434 34.19 -25.26 30.26
C LEU A 434 35.42 -24.42 30.67
N LYS A 435 35.25 -23.36 31.45
CA LYS A 435 36.28 -22.60 32.13
C LYS A 435 36.27 -22.88 33.62
#